data_867749060237626c432d9861244769e9
#
_entry.id   867749060237626c432d9861244769e9
#
_cell.length_a   1.000
_cell.length_b   1.000
_cell.length_c   1.000
_cell.angle_alpha   90.00
_cell.angle_beta   90.00
_cell.angle_gamma   90.00
#
_symmetry.space_group_name_H-M   'P 1'
#
loop_
_entity.id
_entity.type
_entity.pdbx_description
1 polymer ?
#
loop_
_entity_poly.entity_id
_entity_poly.type
_entity_poly.pdbx_seq_one_letter_code
_entity_poly.pdbx_strand_id
1 'polypeptide(L)'
;TTRGTPQDSEGSALEIMITGCELQREHIDILSQVAPVTIVLMSGNHDRANSHALLMYLYAAYENNNRVTVVRDHRLRVYQKIGNSLCCFTHGDTAKVKDLGPIMAKERRQEWGSARHHVAFGGHLHHQRVQEIGGIRHYLLPSLASPDAWHAGAGYVTSEPGLMGILIDMNEGPIGTMFCPVREE
;
A
#
# COMPACT_ATOMS: atom_id res chain seq x y z
N THR A 1 -6.61 -17.92 0.71
CA THR A 1 -7.41 -16.73 0.33
C THR A 1 -8.75 -16.70 1.09
N THR A 2 -9.42 -15.57 1.10
CA THR A 2 -10.78 -15.43 1.72
C THR A 2 -11.85 -16.31 1.05
N ARG A 3 -11.59 -16.82 -0.15
CA ARG A 3 -12.45 -17.76 -0.89
C ARG A 3 -11.99 -19.22 -0.78
N GLY A 4 -11.04 -19.51 0.11
CA GLY A 4 -10.53 -20.87 0.35
C GLY A 4 -9.56 -21.40 -0.70
N THR A 5 -9.10 -20.59 -1.64
CA THR A 5 -8.05 -21.00 -2.58
C THR A 5 -6.75 -21.21 -1.81
N PRO A 6 -6.12 -22.39 -1.85
CA PRO A 6 -4.82 -22.60 -1.25
C PRO A 6 -3.76 -21.72 -1.94
N GLN A 7 -2.76 -21.31 -1.18
CA GLN A 7 -1.57 -20.62 -1.69
C GLN A 7 -0.36 -21.42 -1.27
N ASP A 8 0.56 -21.57 -2.21
CA ASP A 8 1.86 -22.17 -1.90
C ASP A 8 2.61 -21.21 -0.97
N SER A 9 3.18 -21.76 0.08
CA SER A 9 4.00 -21.01 1.04
C SER A 9 5.14 -21.86 1.52
N GLU A 10 6.31 -21.28 1.64
CA GLU A 10 7.46 -21.90 2.28
C GLU A 10 7.42 -21.62 3.79
N GLY A 11 7.39 -22.67 4.60
CA GLY A 11 7.33 -22.59 6.05
C GLY A 11 5.92 -22.53 6.64
N SER A 12 5.85 -22.52 7.95
CA SER A 12 4.60 -22.39 8.71
C SER A 12 4.08 -20.95 8.69
N ALA A 13 2.78 -20.77 8.93
CA ALA A 13 2.17 -19.44 9.03
C ALA A 13 2.85 -18.54 10.09
N LEU A 14 3.37 -19.14 11.17
CA LEU A 14 4.09 -18.41 12.22
C LEU A 14 5.45 -17.93 11.72
N GLU A 15 6.23 -18.77 11.05
CA GLU A 15 7.54 -18.42 10.48
C GLU A 15 7.40 -17.29 9.46
N ILE A 16 6.42 -17.40 8.56
CA ILE A 16 6.13 -16.35 7.57
C ILE A 16 5.77 -15.03 8.26
N MET A 17 4.97 -15.07 9.31
CA MET A 17 4.59 -13.87 10.07
C MET A 17 5.80 -13.24 10.78
N ILE A 18 6.65 -14.05 11.43
CA ILE A 18 7.86 -13.57 12.09
C ILE A 18 8.78 -12.89 11.08
N THR A 19 9.10 -13.57 9.98
CA THR A 19 9.95 -13.04 8.91
C THR A 19 9.35 -11.74 8.34
N GLY A 20 8.06 -11.71 8.09
CA GLY A 20 7.37 -10.52 7.59
C GLY A 20 7.45 -9.33 8.57
N CYS A 21 7.31 -9.59 9.86
CA CYS A 21 7.47 -8.56 10.91
C CYS A 21 8.91 -8.03 10.97
N GLU A 22 9.90 -8.91 10.89
CA GLU A 22 11.32 -8.55 10.94
C GLU A 22 11.72 -7.71 9.71
N LEU A 23 11.38 -8.15 8.52
CA LEU A 23 11.65 -7.43 7.27
C LEU A 23 11.00 -6.04 7.26
N GLN A 24 9.74 -5.94 7.67
CA GLN A 24 9.06 -4.63 7.75
C GLN A 24 9.72 -3.71 8.77
N ARG A 25 10.11 -4.24 9.92
CA ARG A 25 10.81 -3.48 10.94
C ARG A 25 12.15 -2.96 10.44
N GLU A 26 12.98 -3.82 9.85
CA GLU A 26 14.28 -3.44 9.28
C GLU A 26 14.12 -2.33 8.25
N HIS A 27 13.17 -2.47 7.31
CA HIS A 27 12.89 -1.47 6.31
C HIS A 27 12.50 -0.11 6.93
N ILE A 28 11.60 -0.11 7.91
CA ILE A 28 11.16 1.10 8.60
C ILE A 28 12.31 1.73 9.40
N ASP A 29 13.11 0.93 10.08
CA ASP A 29 14.25 1.40 10.86
C ASP A 29 15.28 2.10 9.95
N ILE A 30 15.59 1.55 8.78
CA ILE A 30 16.45 2.18 7.76
C ILE A 30 15.88 3.53 7.30
N LEU A 31 14.61 3.57 6.91
CA LEU A 31 13.96 4.81 6.46
C LEU A 31 13.91 5.87 7.56
N SER A 32 13.65 5.46 8.80
CA SER A 32 13.55 6.36 9.94
C SER A 32 14.86 7.04 10.31
N GLN A 33 16.01 6.48 9.92
CA GLN A 33 17.32 7.14 10.08
C GLN A 33 17.44 8.38 9.19
N VAL A 34 16.78 8.37 8.03
CA VAL A 34 16.85 9.44 7.04
C VAL A 34 15.78 10.51 7.28
N ALA A 35 14.52 10.11 7.48
CA ALA A 35 13.39 11.02 7.62
C ALA A 35 12.33 10.46 8.59
N PRO A 36 11.41 11.29 9.12
CA PRO A 36 10.21 10.79 9.80
C PRO A 36 9.38 9.88 8.89
N VAL A 37 8.89 8.77 9.43
CA VAL A 37 8.12 7.75 8.69
C VAL A 37 6.69 7.71 9.20
N THR A 38 5.72 7.74 8.28
CA THR A 38 4.32 7.46 8.59
C THR A 38 3.91 6.18 7.88
N ILE A 39 3.50 5.18 8.66
CA ILE A 39 3.09 3.87 8.17
C ILE A 39 1.58 3.86 7.97
N VAL A 40 1.14 3.60 6.74
CA VAL A 40 -0.26 3.33 6.39
C VAL A 40 -0.34 1.90 5.87
N LEU A 41 -0.83 0.98 6.69
CA LEU A 41 -0.97 -0.41 6.32
C LEU A 41 -2.36 -0.67 5.76
N MET A 42 -2.42 -1.19 4.54
CA MET A 42 -3.66 -1.60 3.88
C MET A 42 -3.76 -3.12 3.83
N SER A 43 -4.83 -3.67 4.39
CA SER A 43 -5.08 -5.11 4.32
C SER A 43 -5.63 -5.51 2.95
N GLY A 44 -5.09 -6.59 2.40
CA GLY A 44 -5.59 -7.20 1.18
C GLY A 44 -6.73 -8.19 1.44
N ASN A 45 -7.29 -8.71 0.35
CA ASN A 45 -8.32 -9.75 0.41
C ASN A 45 -7.76 -11.14 0.71
N HIS A 46 -6.43 -11.33 0.63
CA HIS A 46 -5.74 -12.60 0.88
C HIS A 46 -5.08 -12.68 2.26
N ASP A 47 -4.79 -11.55 2.90
CA ASP A 47 -3.94 -11.45 4.09
C ASP A 47 -4.56 -10.64 5.23
N ARG A 48 -5.85 -10.39 5.22
CA ARG A 48 -6.52 -9.45 6.13
C ARG A 48 -6.18 -9.67 7.60
N ALA A 49 -6.22 -10.92 8.08
CA ALA A 49 -5.89 -11.24 9.46
C ALA A 49 -4.41 -10.99 9.77
N ASN A 50 -3.52 -11.40 8.87
CA ASN A 50 -2.08 -11.23 9.01
C ASN A 50 -1.68 -9.75 8.96
N SER A 51 -2.30 -8.97 8.07
CA SER A 51 -2.11 -7.52 8.01
C SER A 51 -2.52 -6.83 9.32
N HIS A 52 -3.63 -7.23 9.92
CA HIS A 52 -4.04 -6.66 11.21
C HIS A 52 -3.06 -7.04 12.33
N ALA A 53 -2.55 -8.27 12.35
CA ALA A 53 -1.54 -8.70 13.33
C ALA A 53 -0.22 -7.93 13.13
N LEU A 54 0.22 -7.74 11.88
CA LEU A 54 1.37 -6.91 11.54
C LEU A 54 1.18 -5.46 11.99
N LEU A 55 -0.01 -4.87 11.76
CA LEU A 55 -0.31 -3.51 12.21
C LEU A 55 -0.19 -3.37 13.73
N MET A 56 -0.71 -4.33 14.49
CA MET A 56 -0.60 -4.35 15.95
C MET A 56 0.86 -4.50 16.41
N TYR A 57 1.62 -5.36 15.75
CA TYR A 57 3.05 -5.52 16.02
C TYR A 57 3.82 -4.21 15.78
N LEU A 58 3.65 -3.58 14.62
CA LEU A 58 4.32 -2.33 14.27
C LEU A 58 3.91 -1.20 15.23
N TYR A 59 2.64 -1.17 15.61
CA TYR A 59 2.18 -0.20 16.60
C TYR A 59 2.91 -0.37 17.93
N ALA A 60 2.99 -1.59 18.47
CA ALA A 60 3.69 -1.87 19.72
C ALA A 60 5.21 -1.60 19.61
N ALA A 61 5.83 -1.95 18.48
CA ALA A 61 7.25 -1.75 18.24
C ALA A 61 7.64 -0.26 18.19
N TYR A 62 6.75 0.60 17.70
CA TYR A 62 7.03 2.03 17.50
C TYR A 62 6.24 2.97 18.43
N GLU A 63 5.55 2.45 19.45
CA GLU A 63 4.70 3.25 20.35
C GLU A 63 5.46 4.45 20.99
N ASN A 64 6.72 4.25 21.33
CA ASN A 64 7.57 5.27 21.95
C ASN A 64 8.61 5.87 20.99
N ASN A 65 8.47 5.68 19.68
CA ASN A 65 9.39 6.20 18.68
C ASN A 65 8.88 7.55 18.15
N ASN A 66 9.66 8.61 18.30
CA ASN A 66 9.29 9.95 17.88
C ASN A 66 9.47 10.21 16.36
N ARG A 67 10.09 9.30 15.64
CA ARG A 67 10.31 9.39 14.19
C ARG A 67 9.38 8.50 13.37
N VAL A 68 8.67 7.56 14.02
CA VAL A 68 7.79 6.62 13.34
C VAL A 68 6.36 6.77 13.85
N THR A 69 5.43 7.04 12.96
CA THR A 69 4.00 7.11 13.26
C THR A 69 3.27 5.97 12.58
N VAL A 70 2.55 5.15 13.32
CA VAL A 70 1.71 4.08 12.78
C VAL A 70 0.26 4.54 12.77
N VAL A 71 -0.33 4.64 11.57
CA VAL A 71 -1.73 5.03 11.41
C VAL A 71 -2.64 3.88 11.85
N ARG A 72 -3.43 4.12 12.90
CA ARG A 72 -4.36 3.15 13.48
C ARG A 72 -5.71 3.16 12.75
N ASP A 73 -5.70 2.97 11.46
CA ASP A 73 -6.91 2.95 10.65
C ASP A 73 -6.94 1.66 9.83
N HIS A 74 -7.95 0.84 10.02
CA HIS A 74 -8.12 -0.46 9.35
C HIS A 74 -9.27 -0.46 8.34
N ARG A 75 -9.78 0.74 8.00
CA ARG A 75 -10.81 0.88 6.98
C ARG A 75 -10.30 0.49 5.59
N LEU A 76 -11.20 0.15 4.71
CA LEU A 76 -10.87 -0.23 3.32
C LEU A 76 -10.24 0.92 2.52
N ARG A 77 -10.40 2.16 2.99
CA ARG A 77 -9.79 3.38 2.48
C ARG A 77 -9.28 4.22 3.62
N VAL A 78 -7.98 4.45 3.63
CA VAL A 78 -7.30 5.31 4.60
C VAL A 78 -6.86 6.58 3.89
N TYR A 79 -7.03 7.71 4.55
CA TYR A 79 -6.75 9.02 3.95
C TYR A 79 -5.64 9.74 4.71
N GLN A 80 -4.73 10.36 3.96
CA GLN A 80 -3.71 11.25 4.50
C GLN A 80 -3.66 12.53 3.66
N LYS A 81 -3.49 13.66 4.32
CA LYS A 81 -3.20 14.92 3.63
C LYS A 81 -1.70 15.13 3.63
N ILE A 82 -1.10 15.23 2.45
CA ILE A 82 0.32 15.47 2.24
C ILE A 82 0.44 16.79 1.47
N GLY A 83 0.76 17.87 2.20
CA GLY A 83 0.73 19.21 1.63
C GLY A 83 -0.64 19.55 1.03
N ASN A 84 -0.65 19.94 -0.24
CA ASN A 84 -1.85 20.24 -1.01
C ASN A 84 -2.51 19.01 -1.66
N SER A 85 -2.05 17.81 -1.33
CA SER A 85 -2.57 16.56 -1.87
C SER A 85 -3.45 15.82 -0.84
N LEU A 86 -4.66 15.44 -1.23
CA LEU A 86 -5.46 14.44 -0.52
C LEU A 86 -5.13 13.06 -1.09
N CYS A 87 -4.50 12.22 -0.29
CA CYS A 87 -4.08 10.88 -0.63
C CYS A 87 -5.05 9.84 -0.05
N CYS A 88 -5.53 8.93 -0.88
CA CYS A 88 -6.33 7.77 -0.51
C CYS A 88 -5.49 6.51 -0.70
N PHE A 89 -5.40 5.69 0.33
CA PHE A 89 -4.78 4.37 0.30
C PHE A 89 -5.87 3.31 0.36
N THR A 90 -5.83 2.35 -0.55
CA THR A 90 -6.80 1.24 -0.63
C THR A 90 -6.11 0.01 -1.22
N HIS A 91 -6.59 -1.19 -0.86
CA HIS A 91 -6.09 -2.40 -1.54
C HIS A 91 -6.56 -2.46 -3.00
N GLY A 92 -7.79 -2.07 -3.29
CA GLY A 92 -8.32 -2.00 -4.66
C GLY A 92 -9.25 -3.15 -5.06
N ASP A 93 -9.55 -4.07 -4.14
CA ASP A 93 -10.43 -5.22 -4.38
C ASP A 93 -11.93 -4.91 -4.27
N THR A 94 -12.32 -3.77 -3.72
CA THR A 94 -13.70 -3.47 -3.36
C THR A 94 -14.36 -2.40 -4.24
N ALA A 95 -13.74 -1.24 -4.40
CA ALA A 95 -14.28 -0.14 -5.21
C ALA A 95 -13.61 -0.09 -6.57
N LYS A 96 -14.39 0.12 -7.63
CA LYS A 96 -13.83 0.35 -8.97
C LYS A 96 -13.06 1.67 -8.99
N VAL A 97 -11.92 1.70 -9.66
CA VAL A 97 -11.04 2.88 -9.72
C VAL A 97 -11.79 4.14 -10.19
N LYS A 98 -12.69 4.01 -11.19
CA LYS A 98 -13.50 5.13 -11.68
C LYS A 98 -14.42 5.77 -10.64
N ASP A 99 -14.77 5.02 -9.60
CA ASP A 99 -15.69 5.47 -8.55
C ASP A 99 -14.94 6.06 -7.33
N LEU A 100 -13.60 5.90 -7.27
CA LEU A 100 -12.80 6.37 -6.14
C LEU A 100 -12.87 7.91 -5.96
N GLY A 101 -12.81 8.68 -7.04
CA GLY A 101 -12.90 10.15 -6.95
C GLY A 101 -14.20 10.61 -6.28
N PRO A 102 -15.38 10.23 -6.77
CA PRO A 102 -16.67 10.50 -6.11
C PRO A 102 -16.75 10.00 -4.66
N ILE A 103 -16.19 8.82 -4.37
CA ILE A 103 -16.14 8.25 -3.01
C ILE A 103 -15.28 9.15 -2.10
N MET A 104 -14.07 9.51 -2.54
CA MET A 104 -13.18 10.40 -1.80
C MET A 104 -13.84 11.75 -1.49
N ALA A 105 -14.47 12.35 -2.50
CA ALA A 105 -15.19 13.62 -2.35
C ALA A 105 -16.37 13.52 -1.35
N LYS A 106 -17.02 12.36 -1.27
CA LYS A 106 -18.10 12.11 -0.31
C LYS A 106 -17.58 11.85 1.09
N GLU A 107 -16.55 11.00 1.23
CA GLU A 107 -15.99 10.58 2.52
C GLU A 107 -15.15 11.66 3.18
N ARG A 108 -14.49 12.54 2.38
CA ARG A 108 -13.55 13.57 2.82
C ARG A 108 -13.88 14.94 2.23
N ARG A 109 -15.13 15.36 2.35
CA ARG A 109 -15.66 16.57 1.70
C ARG A 109 -14.82 17.83 1.95
N GLN A 110 -14.37 18.06 3.17
CA GLN A 110 -13.61 19.27 3.52
C GLN A 110 -12.19 19.18 2.95
N GLU A 111 -11.51 18.04 3.16
CA GLU A 111 -10.15 17.82 2.66
C GLU A 111 -10.13 17.78 1.13
N TRP A 112 -11.16 17.20 0.48
CA TRP A 112 -11.33 17.22 -0.97
C TRP A 112 -11.43 18.65 -1.50
N GLY A 113 -12.31 19.47 -0.91
CA GLY A 113 -12.51 20.86 -1.34
C GLY A 113 -11.30 21.77 -1.09
N SER A 114 -10.45 21.44 -0.12
CA SER A 114 -9.24 22.22 0.21
C SER A 114 -7.95 21.69 -0.43
N ALA A 115 -7.96 20.50 -1.01
CA ALA A 115 -6.81 19.93 -1.70
C ALA A 115 -6.77 20.40 -3.16
N ARG A 116 -5.56 20.67 -3.64
CA ARG A 116 -5.30 20.97 -5.06
C ARG A 116 -5.16 19.69 -5.88
N HIS A 117 -4.64 18.63 -5.26
CA HIS A 117 -4.37 17.36 -5.90
C HIS A 117 -5.11 16.23 -5.18
N HIS A 118 -5.71 15.33 -5.95
CA HIS A 118 -6.41 14.17 -5.43
C HIS A 118 -5.72 12.91 -5.97
N VAL A 119 -5.19 12.11 -5.08
CA VAL A 119 -4.33 10.97 -5.42
C VAL A 119 -4.86 9.71 -4.75
N ALA A 120 -4.88 8.59 -5.47
CA ALA A 120 -5.19 7.30 -4.89
C ALA A 120 -4.08 6.29 -5.20
N PHE A 121 -3.75 5.50 -4.19
CA PHE A 121 -2.79 4.40 -4.27
C PHE A 121 -3.53 3.10 -4.04
N GLY A 122 -3.36 2.14 -4.95
CA GLY A 122 -3.99 0.84 -4.89
C GLY A 122 -3.03 -0.29 -5.30
N GLY A 123 -3.36 -1.51 -4.91
CA GLY A 123 -2.67 -2.74 -5.27
C GLY A 123 -3.60 -3.71 -5.97
N HIS A 124 -3.67 -4.96 -5.48
CA HIS A 124 -4.57 -6.03 -5.89
C HIS A 124 -4.27 -6.67 -7.26
N LEU A 125 -4.02 -5.88 -8.30
CA LEU A 125 -3.81 -6.39 -9.66
C LEU A 125 -2.34 -6.72 -9.97
N HIS A 126 -1.43 -6.52 -9.03
CA HIS A 126 -0.01 -6.91 -9.07
C HIS A 126 0.78 -6.35 -10.27
N HIS A 127 0.33 -5.27 -10.90
CA HIS A 127 1.07 -4.59 -11.97
C HIS A 127 1.03 -3.08 -11.78
N GLN A 128 2.03 -2.39 -12.31
CA GLN A 128 2.08 -0.94 -12.19
C GLN A 128 1.29 -0.23 -13.29
N ARG A 129 0.54 0.78 -12.88
CA ARG A 129 -0.20 1.66 -13.80
C ARG A 129 -0.43 3.01 -13.15
N VAL A 130 -0.27 4.07 -13.92
CA VAL A 130 -0.68 5.42 -13.53
C VAL A 130 -1.75 5.91 -14.49
N GLN A 131 -2.86 6.42 -13.97
CA GLN A 131 -3.96 6.93 -14.79
C GLN A 131 -4.69 8.09 -14.11
N GLU A 132 -5.23 8.99 -14.88
CA GLU A 132 -6.15 10.04 -14.42
C GLU A 132 -7.58 9.61 -14.73
N ILE A 133 -8.40 9.51 -13.69
CA ILE A 133 -9.77 9.02 -13.81
C ILE A 133 -10.64 9.55 -12.66
N GLY A 134 -11.86 10.01 -12.97
CA GLY A 134 -12.82 10.43 -11.94
C GLY A 134 -12.34 11.59 -11.06
N GLY A 135 -11.47 12.46 -11.58
CA GLY A 135 -10.91 13.60 -10.86
C GLY A 135 -9.75 13.26 -9.93
N ILE A 136 -9.18 12.06 -10.03
CA ILE A 136 -8.02 11.64 -9.25
C ILE A 136 -6.89 11.16 -10.16
N ARG A 137 -5.64 11.24 -9.68
CA ARG A 137 -4.51 10.48 -10.22
C ARG A 137 -4.36 9.20 -9.41
N HIS A 138 -4.58 8.06 -10.07
CA HIS A 138 -4.51 6.73 -9.46
C HIS A 138 -3.20 6.04 -9.82
N TYR A 139 -2.49 5.58 -8.79
CA TYR A 139 -1.29 4.75 -8.88
C TYR A 139 -1.67 3.33 -8.48
N LEU A 140 -1.63 2.41 -9.43
CA LEU A 140 -1.68 0.98 -9.17
C LEU A 140 -0.26 0.49 -8.94
N LEU A 141 -0.04 -0.16 -7.80
CA LEU A 141 1.28 -0.55 -7.32
C LEU A 141 1.57 -2.01 -7.67
N PRO A 142 2.83 -2.34 -8.00
CA PRO A 142 3.27 -3.71 -8.22
C PRO A 142 3.23 -4.52 -6.90
N SER A 143 3.37 -5.84 -7.01
CA SER A 143 3.62 -6.73 -5.88
C SER A 143 5.12 -6.92 -5.66
N LEU A 144 5.53 -7.15 -4.41
CA LEU A 144 6.89 -7.64 -4.10
C LEU A 144 7.03 -9.14 -4.37
N ALA A 145 5.92 -9.90 -4.27
CA ALA A 145 5.92 -11.32 -4.48
C ALA A 145 5.87 -11.65 -5.97
N SER A 146 6.69 -12.63 -6.38
CA SER A 146 6.57 -13.28 -7.68
C SER A 146 5.23 -14.01 -7.79
N PRO A 147 4.73 -14.27 -9.02
CA PRO A 147 3.50 -15.03 -9.22
C PRO A 147 3.62 -16.44 -8.61
N ASP A 148 2.64 -16.84 -7.80
CA ASP A 148 2.51 -18.23 -7.35
C ASP A 148 2.01 -19.14 -8.48
N ALA A 149 1.92 -20.44 -8.24
CA ALA A 149 1.51 -21.43 -9.24
C ALA A 149 0.12 -21.16 -9.82
N TRP A 150 -0.81 -20.59 -9.01
CA TRP A 150 -2.15 -20.20 -9.49
C TRP A 150 -2.08 -19.01 -10.45
N HIS A 151 -1.34 -17.95 -10.07
CA HIS A 151 -1.15 -16.78 -10.91
C HIS A 151 -0.43 -17.13 -12.22
N ALA A 152 0.60 -17.99 -12.14
CA ALA A 152 1.32 -18.50 -13.31
C ALA A 152 0.39 -19.29 -14.24
N GLY A 153 -0.43 -20.18 -13.69
CA GLY A 153 -1.42 -20.96 -14.45
C GLY A 153 -2.52 -20.10 -15.08
N ALA A 154 -2.87 -18.99 -14.46
CA ALA A 154 -3.83 -18.02 -14.99
C ALA A 154 -3.22 -16.99 -15.98
N GLY A 155 -1.90 -17.08 -16.26
CA GLY A 155 -1.20 -16.20 -17.19
C GLY A 155 -0.76 -14.84 -16.61
N TYR A 156 -0.83 -14.65 -15.31
CA TYR A 156 -0.37 -13.43 -14.61
C TYR A 156 1.15 -13.46 -14.33
N VAL A 157 1.95 -13.68 -15.37
CA VAL A 157 3.41 -13.84 -15.28
C VAL A 157 4.20 -12.66 -15.84
N THR A 158 3.53 -11.64 -16.34
CA THR A 158 4.18 -10.55 -17.08
C THR A 158 4.51 -9.32 -16.23
N SER A 159 4.08 -9.31 -14.97
CA SER A 159 4.34 -8.19 -14.06
C SER A 159 5.66 -8.38 -13.32
N GLU A 160 6.52 -7.38 -13.37
CA GLU A 160 7.79 -7.40 -12.65
C GLU A 160 7.56 -7.09 -11.16
N PRO A 161 8.00 -7.96 -10.23
CA PRO A 161 7.93 -7.70 -8.81
C PRO A 161 8.82 -6.53 -8.39
N GLY A 162 8.33 -5.68 -7.50
CA GLY A 162 9.15 -4.56 -7.05
C GLY A 162 8.43 -3.59 -6.12
N LEU A 163 9.19 -2.59 -5.70
CA LEU A 163 8.71 -1.45 -4.93
C LEU A 163 8.56 -0.23 -5.84
N MET A 164 7.57 0.59 -5.55
CA MET A 164 7.38 1.89 -6.20
C MET A 164 7.57 3.01 -5.19
N GLY A 165 8.54 3.88 -5.42
CA GLY A 165 8.68 5.17 -4.76
C GLY A 165 7.92 6.25 -5.53
N ILE A 166 7.19 7.10 -4.82
CA ILE A 166 6.46 8.23 -5.42
C ILE A 166 6.86 9.49 -4.68
N LEU A 167 7.48 10.42 -5.40
CA LEU A 167 7.87 11.72 -4.86
C LEU A 167 6.67 12.68 -4.93
N ILE A 168 6.23 13.16 -3.78
CA ILE A 168 5.12 14.11 -3.66
C ILE A 168 5.67 15.43 -3.15
N ASP A 169 5.61 16.47 -3.99
CA ASP A 169 5.88 17.84 -3.58
C ASP A 169 4.69 18.39 -2.77
N MET A 170 4.99 19.17 -1.73
CA MET A 170 3.96 19.69 -0.82
C MET A 170 2.96 20.62 -1.52
N ASN A 171 3.36 21.28 -2.58
CA ASN A 171 2.52 22.24 -3.34
C ASN A 171 2.02 21.66 -4.65
N GLU A 172 2.91 20.98 -5.41
CA GLU A 172 2.65 20.54 -6.79
C GLU A 172 2.15 19.08 -6.88
N GLY A 173 2.06 18.37 -5.74
CA GLY A 173 1.58 16.99 -5.70
C GLY A 173 2.61 15.99 -6.25
N PRO A 174 2.18 14.85 -6.83
CA PRO A 174 3.10 13.83 -7.33
C PRO A 174 3.90 14.33 -8.54
N ILE A 175 5.24 14.39 -8.39
CA ILE A 175 6.17 14.93 -9.38
C ILE A 175 7.14 13.88 -9.95
N GLY A 176 7.21 12.69 -9.37
CA GLY A 176 8.08 11.64 -9.88
C GLY A 176 7.77 10.27 -9.31
N THR A 177 8.18 9.24 -10.04
CA THR A 177 8.10 7.84 -9.62
C THR A 177 9.44 7.16 -9.83
N MET A 178 9.80 6.25 -8.92
CA MET A 178 10.93 5.32 -9.06
C MET A 178 10.42 3.90 -8.90
N PHE A 179 10.95 2.99 -9.70
CA PHE A 179 10.71 1.57 -9.57
C PHE A 179 12.00 0.87 -9.14
N CYS A 180 11.90 0.04 -8.12
CA CYS A 180 12.98 -0.81 -7.63
C CYS A 180 12.57 -2.27 -7.82
N PRO A 181 13.09 -2.98 -8.84
CA PRO A 181 12.75 -4.38 -9.06
C PRO A 181 13.33 -5.26 -7.95
N VAL A 182 12.63 -6.35 -7.65
CA VAL A 182 13.21 -7.46 -6.86
C VAL A 182 14.24 -8.15 -7.74
N ARG A 183 15.46 -8.29 -7.24
CA ARG A 183 16.52 -9.05 -7.93
C ARG A 183 16.52 -10.46 -7.38
N GLU A 184 16.44 -11.43 -8.27
CA GLU A 184 16.76 -12.82 -7.94
C GLU A 184 18.30 -12.91 -7.81
N GLU A 185 18.78 -13.48 -6.71
CA GLU A 185 20.20 -13.78 -6.50
C GLU A 185 20.57 -15.11 -7.17
#